data_85e6d70870c019932fb923428a3fd1e2
#
_entry.id   85e6d70870c019932fb923428a3fd1e2
#
_cell.length_a   1.000
_cell.length_b   1.000
_cell.length_c   1.000
_cell.angle_alpha   90.00
_cell.angle_beta   90.00
_cell.angle_gamma   90.00
#
_symmetry.space_group_name_H-M   'P 1'
#
loop_
_entity.id
_entity.type
_entity.pdbx_description
1 polymer ?
#
loop_
_entity_poly.entity_id
_entity_poly.type
_entity_poly.pdbx_seq_one_letter_code
_entity_poly.pdbx_strand_id
1 'polypeptide(L)'
;IDTTAMMSALAAVPFETVSMDFIFALPEQTYNDLKSDIDMAFSLGANHIAIYPFIDFTFTKSPVVAMPKKEKRQLLDAITQYCLSKGYLRDSIWTFSSKPNAKYSSMTRDNFLGFGCSATSLFKEQFKINTFNVESYCDRIASNNLATSLTIRFTKRQRMIYWLFWTAYSTKVNIKDFEKFFGVPLKKMYGFELWLSKRLGFVKEYDGIYEMTLKG
;
A
#
# COMPACT_ATOMS: atom_id res chain seq x y z
N ILE A 1 2.59 10.36 23.54
CA ILE A 1 1.18 10.00 23.32
C ILE A 1 0.96 8.68 24.05
N ASP A 2 -0.04 8.65 24.94
CA ASP A 2 -0.44 7.41 25.60
C ASP A 2 -1.30 6.55 24.65
N THR A 3 -0.67 5.58 24.03
CA THR A 3 -1.30 4.68 23.06
C THR A 3 -2.45 3.88 23.69
N THR A 4 -2.31 3.49 24.98
CA THR A 4 -3.33 2.73 25.70
C THR A 4 -4.60 3.57 25.91
N ALA A 5 -4.46 4.82 26.35
CA ALA A 5 -5.58 5.73 26.53
C ALA A 5 -6.29 6.02 25.18
N MET A 6 -5.51 6.23 24.13
CA MET A 6 -6.05 6.43 22.77
C MET A 6 -6.85 5.22 22.29
N MET A 7 -6.30 4.00 22.43
CA MET A 7 -6.98 2.78 22.02
C MET A 7 -8.24 2.49 22.85
N SER A 8 -8.22 2.82 24.14
CA SER A 8 -9.41 2.74 25.00
C SER A 8 -10.51 3.69 24.52
N ALA A 9 -10.17 4.90 24.11
CA ALA A 9 -11.11 5.86 23.55
C ALA A 9 -11.67 5.38 22.19
N LEU A 10 -10.83 4.79 21.33
CA LEU A 10 -11.28 4.22 20.06
C LEU A 10 -12.23 3.03 20.24
N ALA A 11 -12.01 2.20 21.27
CA ALA A 11 -12.89 1.06 21.58
C ALA A 11 -14.33 1.46 21.93
N ALA A 12 -14.54 2.72 22.37
CA ALA A 12 -15.88 3.25 22.66
C ALA A 12 -16.67 3.62 21.38
N VAL A 13 -16.03 3.61 20.21
CA VAL A 13 -16.66 3.93 18.92
C VAL A 13 -16.64 2.69 18.04
N PRO A 14 -17.77 2.31 17.39
CA PRO A 14 -17.85 1.09 16.59
C PRO A 14 -17.16 1.25 15.21
N PHE A 15 -15.85 1.42 15.20
CA PHE A 15 -15.06 1.40 13.97
C PHE A 15 -14.95 -0.03 13.44
N GLU A 16 -15.18 -0.22 12.14
CA GLU A 16 -14.95 -1.52 11.47
C GLU A 16 -13.46 -1.86 11.42
N THR A 17 -12.63 -0.85 11.20
CA THR A 17 -11.17 -1.00 11.11
C THR A 17 -10.47 0.02 12.00
N VAL A 18 -9.63 -0.49 12.88
CA VAL A 18 -8.67 0.28 13.66
C VAL A 18 -7.29 -0.16 13.21
N SER A 19 -6.57 0.74 12.53
CA SER A 19 -5.25 0.46 11.95
C SER A 19 -4.15 1.15 12.76
N MET A 20 -3.05 0.42 13.01
CA MET A 20 -1.80 1.01 13.49
C MET A 20 -0.74 0.95 12.42
N ASP A 21 -0.06 2.07 12.20
CA ASP A 21 1.04 2.18 11.26
C ASP A 21 2.37 2.08 11.99
N PHE A 22 3.27 1.24 11.47
CA PHE A 22 4.62 1.01 11.97
C PHE A 22 5.64 1.33 10.91
N ILE A 23 6.82 1.78 11.35
CA ILE A 23 8.00 1.86 10.50
C ILE A 23 8.95 0.74 10.91
N PHE A 24 9.35 -0.11 9.96
CA PHE A 24 10.34 -1.16 10.19
C PHE A 24 11.66 -0.85 9.51
N ALA A 25 12.69 -1.59 9.89
CA ALA A 25 14.08 -1.41 9.45
C ALA A 25 14.67 -0.06 9.88
N LEU A 26 14.26 0.44 11.02
CA LEU A 26 14.96 1.49 11.74
C LEU A 26 16.35 0.98 12.16
N PRO A 27 17.35 1.87 12.35
CA PRO A 27 18.62 1.47 12.91
C PRO A 27 18.45 0.70 14.22
N GLU A 28 19.23 -0.36 14.40
CA GLU A 28 19.23 -1.21 15.60
C GLU A 28 17.91 -1.94 15.90
N GLN A 29 16.84 -1.70 15.14
CA GLN A 29 15.56 -2.39 15.32
C GLN A 29 15.70 -3.86 14.98
N THR A 30 15.29 -4.73 15.92
CA THR A 30 15.34 -6.16 15.76
C THR A 30 13.99 -6.76 15.35
N TYR A 31 14.03 -8.02 14.93
CA TYR A 31 12.81 -8.81 14.71
C TYR A 31 11.93 -8.89 15.97
N ASN A 32 12.55 -9.04 17.16
CA ASN A 32 11.81 -9.16 18.41
C ASN A 32 11.08 -7.87 18.79
N ASP A 33 11.67 -6.71 18.49
CA ASP A 33 11.03 -5.41 18.73
C ASP A 33 9.75 -5.32 17.90
N LEU A 34 9.84 -5.58 16.58
CA LEU A 34 8.68 -5.54 15.70
C LEU A 34 7.61 -6.57 16.08
N LYS A 35 8.05 -7.78 16.47
CA LYS A 35 7.12 -8.81 16.94
C LYS A 35 6.35 -8.35 18.17
N SER A 36 7.05 -7.74 19.13
CA SER A 36 6.44 -7.21 20.36
C SER A 36 5.46 -6.07 20.05
N ASP A 37 5.83 -5.17 19.16
CA ASP A 37 4.99 -4.06 18.73
C ASP A 37 3.70 -4.55 18.06
N ILE A 38 3.81 -5.54 17.17
CA ILE A 38 2.68 -6.16 16.50
C ILE A 38 1.74 -6.86 17.48
N ASP A 39 2.30 -7.68 18.40
CA ASP A 39 1.52 -8.36 19.44
C ASP A 39 0.79 -7.33 20.32
N MET A 40 1.45 -6.25 20.69
CA MET A 40 0.85 -5.17 21.48
C MET A 40 -0.27 -4.48 20.71
N ALA A 41 -0.08 -4.13 19.42
CA ALA A 41 -1.10 -3.48 18.63
C ALA A 41 -2.41 -4.27 18.59
N PHE A 42 -2.33 -5.58 18.30
CA PHE A 42 -3.51 -6.42 18.28
C PHE A 42 -4.11 -6.66 19.67
N SER A 43 -3.30 -6.73 20.72
CA SER A 43 -3.77 -6.85 22.10
C SER A 43 -4.52 -5.61 22.59
N LEU A 44 -4.16 -4.43 22.09
CA LEU A 44 -4.82 -3.16 22.38
C LEU A 44 -6.09 -2.92 21.55
N GLY A 45 -6.44 -3.84 20.63
CA GLY A 45 -7.70 -3.78 19.87
C GLY A 45 -7.55 -3.28 18.43
N ALA A 46 -6.35 -3.05 17.92
CA ALA A 46 -6.16 -2.90 16.49
C ALA A 46 -6.59 -4.20 15.78
N ASN A 47 -7.21 -4.07 14.62
CA ASN A 47 -7.57 -5.22 13.79
C ASN A 47 -6.90 -5.19 12.41
N HIS A 48 -6.11 -4.16 12.15
CA HIS A 48 -5.28 -3.96 10.97
C HIS A 48 -3.96 -3.28 11.36
N ILE A 49 -2.87 -3.67 10.70
CA ILE A 49 -1.58 -2.99 10.82
C ILE A 49 -0.99 -2.70 9.44
N ALA A 50 -0.26 -1.61 9.32
CA ALA A 50 0.57 -1.30 8.17
C ALA A 50 2.02 -1.13 8.64
N ILE A 51 2.95 -1.90 8.05
CA ILE A 51 4.37 -1.89 8.39
C ILE A 51 5.17 -1.38 7.19
N TYR A 52 5.58 -0.11 7.19
CA TYR A 52 6.32 0.49 6.08
C TYR A 52 7.82 0.48 6.35
N PRO A 53 8.65 0.24 5.31
CA PRO A 53 10.10 0.28 5.51
C PRO A 53 10.56 1.70 5.79
N PHE A 54 11.52 1.87 6.71
CA PHE A 54 12.26 3.11 6.81
C PHE A 54 12.94 3.44 5.48
N ILE A 55 12.63 4.61 4.93
CA ILE A 55 13.19 5.11 3.68
C ILE A 55 14.09 6.28 4.02
N ASP A 56 15.39 6.13 3.75
CA ASP A 56 16.32 7.23 3.78
C ASP A 56 16.16 8.04 2.49
N PHE A 57 15.58 9.21 2.61
CA PHE A 57 15.45 10.14 1.49
C PHE A 57 16.77 10.88 1.31
N THR A 58 17.43 10.67 0.18
CA THR A 58 18.75 11.26 -0.15
C THR A 58 18.76 12.80 -0.16
N PHE A 59 17.59 13.44 -0.22
CA PHE A 59 17.45 14.90 -0.13
C PHE A 59 17.34 15.42 1.31
N THR A 60 17.14 14.52 2.28
CA THR A 60 17.22 14.87 3.69
C THR A 60 18.62 14.52 4.20
N LYS A 61 19.32 15.47 4.81
CA LYS A 61 20.60 15.19 5.51
C LYS A 61 20.29 14.42 6.81
N SER A 62 19.83 13.18 6.69
CA SER A 62 19.65 12.33 7.85
C SER A 62 21.00 11.73 8.27
N PRO A 63 21.43 11.84 9.53
CA PRO A 63 22.61 11.14 10.03
C PRO A 63 22.36 9.61 10.19
N VAL A 64 21.16 9.17 9.91
CA VAL A 64 20.70 7.81 10.15
C VAL A 64 21.05 6.92 8.96
N VAL A 65 21.86 5.89 9.18
CA VAL A 65 22.21 4.91 8.16
C VAL A 65 21.06 3.90 8.02
N ALA A 66 20.48 3.85 6.85
CA ALA A 66 19.39 2.89 6.56
C ALA A 66 19.91 1.45 6.58
N MET A 67 19.10 0.52 7.07
CA MET A 67 19.37 -0.92 7.03
C MET A 67 19.62 -1.40 5.58
N PRO A 68 20.61 -2.28 5.33
CA PRO A 68 20.88 -2.82 4.00
C PRO A 68 19.65 -3.50 3.39
N LYS A 69 19.48 -3.40 2.07
CA LYS A 69 18.31 -3.96 1.35
C LYS A 69 18.07 -5.45 1.64
N LYS A 70 19.15 -6.23 1.74
CA LYS A 70 19.06 -7.67 2.03
C LYS A 70 18.49 -7.95 3.42
N GLU A 71 18.98 -7.24 4.43
CA GLU A 71 18.53 -7.38 5.82
C GLU A 71 17.07 -6.88 5.95
N LYS A 72 16.75 -5.77 5.33
CA LYS A 72 15.38 -5.23 5.24
C LYS A 72 14.41 -6.25 4.65
N ARG A 73 14.81 -6.95 3.59
CA ARG A 73 14.02 -8.03 2.98
C ARG A 73 13.87 -9.22 3.93
N GLN A 74 14.94 -9.65 4.57
CA GLN A 74 14.89 -10.77 5.53
C GLN A 74 13.98 -10.45 6.70
N LEU A 75 14.03 -9.23 7.21
CA LEU A 75 13.16 -8.78 8.29
C LEU A 75 11.68 -8.78 7.88
N LEU A 76 11.37 -8.27 6.68
CA LEU A 76 10.02 -8.31 6.13
C LEU A 76 9.51 -9.75 5.96
N ASP A 77 10.33 -10.64 5.42
CA ASP A 77 9.97 -12.05 5.24
C ASP A 77 9.69 -12.72 6.58
N ALA A 78 10.53 -12.47 7.61
CA ALA A 78 10.34 -12.99 8.95
C ALA A 78 9.04 -12.48 9.61
N ILE A 79 8.77 -11.19 9.52
CA ILE A 79 7.51 -10.58 10.03
C ILE A 79 6.30 -11.10 9.26
N THR A 80 6.40 -11.25 7.94
CA THR A 80 5.32 -11.82 7.14
C THR A 80 4.98 -13.24 7.60
N GLN A 81 5.99 -14.10 7.78
CA GLN A 81 5.80 -15.47 8.30
C GLN A 81 5.21 -15.46 9.70
N TYR A 82 5.68 -14.55 10.56
CA TYR A 82 5.12 -14.40 11.89
C TYR A 82 3.63 -14.05 11.87
N CYS A 83 3.24 -13.03 11.12
CA CYS A 83 1.84 -12.62 11.01
C CYS A 83 0.95 -13.76 10.46
N LEU A 84 1.42 -14.47 9.42
CA LEU A 84 0.71 -15.62 8.87
C LEU A 84 0.58 -16.77 9.88
N SER A 85 1.63 -17.03 10.71
CA SER A 85 1.58 -18.05 11.76
C SER A 85 0.58 -17.76 12.88
N LYS A 86 0.27 -16.46 13.09
CA LYS A 86 -0.78 -16.01 14.01
C LYS A 86 -2.19 -16.08 13.41
N GLY A 87 -2.31 -16.48 12.14
CA GLY A 87 -3.59 -16.52 11.41
C GLY A 87 -4.02 -15.16 10.87
N TYR A 88 -3.13 -14.16 10.86
CA TYR A 88 -3.44 -12.87 10.26
C TYR A 88 -3.43 -12.98 8.73
N LEU A 89 -4.31 -12.22 8.09
CA LEU A 89 -4.42 -12.15 6.64
C LEU A 89 -3.45 -11.10 6.11
N ARG A 90 -2.77 -11.42 5.03
CA ARG A 90 -1.93 -10.44 4.32
C ARG A 90 -2.77 -9.70 3.28
N ASP A 91 -3.09 -8.44 3.53
CA ASP A 91 -3.93 -7.62 2.65
C ASP A 91 -3.13 -6.91 1.56
N SER A 92 -1.85 -6.64 1.84
CA SER A 92 -0.91 -6.09 0.88
C SER A 92 0.54 -6.50 1.21
N ILE A 93 1.50 -5.98 0.45
CA ILE A 93 2.93 -6.18 0.75
C ILE A 93 3.25 -5.78 2.20
N TRP A 94 2.62 -4.72 2.70
CA TRP A 94 2.95 -4.07 3.97
C TRP A 94 1.87 -4.19 5.04
N THR A 95 0.72 -4.79 4.73
CA THR A 95 -0.44 -4.72 5.64
C THR A 95 -0.97 -6.09 5.99
N PHE A 96 -1.39 -6.21 7.25
CA PHE A 96 -1.95 -7.44 7.81
C PHE A 96 -3.19 -7.12 8.64
N SER A 97 -4.18 -7.99 8.61
CA SER A 97 -5.41 -7.87 9.39
C SER A 97 -5.74 -9.15 10.14
N SER A 98 -6.40 -9.01 11.30
CA SER A 98 -6.89 -10.15 12.09
C SER A 98 -8.26 -10.66 11.60
N LYS A 99 -8.94 -9.90 10.74
CA LYS A 99 -10.25 -10.23 10.16
C LYS A 99 -10.27 -9.84 8.69
N PRO A 100 -11.09 -10.50 7.86
CA PRO A 100 -11.32 -10.05 6.49
C PRO A 100 -11.93 -8.65 6.50
N ASN A 101 -11.10 -7.64 6.30
CA ASN A 101 -11.55 -6.26 6.22
C ASN A 101 -11.97 -5.97 4.79
N ALA A 102 -13.25 -5.84 4.57
CA ALA A 102 -13.82 -5.81 3.24
C ALA A 102 -13.33 -4.65 2.36
N LYS A 103 -12.71 -3.60 2.88
CA LYS A 103 -12.48 -2.41 2.04
C LYS A 103 -11.35 -1.45 2.43
N TYR A 104 -10.53 -1.71 3.44
CA TYR A 104 -9.43 -0.81 3.72
C TYR A 104 -8.30 -1.00 2.70
N SER A 105 -8.08 0.00 1.86
CA SER A 105 -6.94 0.04 0.97
C SER A 105 -6.58 1.49 0.67
N SER A 106 -5.35 1.86 0.96
CA SER A 106 -4.74 3.12 0.50
C SER A 106 -4.34 3.09 -0.98
N MET A 107 -4.61 1.98 -1.68
CA MET A 107 -4.18 1.78 -3.05
C MET A 107 -5.13 2.43 -4.04
N THR A 108 -4.60 3.35 -4.79
CA THR A 108 -5.32 4.25 -5.70
C THR A 108 -5.19 3.81 -7.15
N ARG A 109 -5.68 2.60 -7.46
CA ARG A 109 -5.58 2.01 -8.81
C ARG A 109 -6.71 2.39 -9.78
N ASP A 110 -7.90 2.64 -9.23
CA ASP A 110 -9.08 2.99 -10.01
C ASP A 110 -9.18 4.51 -10.22
N ASN A 111 -10.33 5.02 -10.55
CA ASN A 111 -10.55 6.46 -10.56
C ASN A 111 -10.80 6.93 -9.12
N PHE A 112 -10.16 8.01 -8.73
CA PHE A 112 -10.32 8.62 -7.41
C PHE A 112 -10.11 10.12 -7.47
N LEU A 113 -10.67 10.82 -6.50
CA LEU A 113 -10.55 12.25 -6.33
C LEU A 113 -9.88 12.56 -4.99
N GLY A 114 -8.79 13.31 -5.03
CA GLY A 114 -8.06 13.74 -3.85
C GLY A 114 -8.42 15.19 -3.48
N PHE A 115 -8.63 15.40 -2.19
CA PHE A 115 -8.91 16.70 -1.61
C PHE A 115 -7.74 17.15 -0.74
N GLY A 116 -7.44 18.44 -0.78
CA GLY A 116 -6.40 19.04 0.02
C GLY A 116 -5.12 19.33 -0.76
N CYS A 117 -4.22 20.03 -0.06
CA CYS A 117 -2.87 20.33 -0.51
C CYS A 117 -2.10 19.04 -0.76
N SER A 118 -1.29 18.97 -1.83
CA SER A 118 -0.52 17.80 -2.27
C SER A 118 -1.34 16.55 -2.65
N ALA A 119 -2.66 16.55 -2.49
CA ALA A 119 -3.48 15.41 -2.83
C ALA A 119 -3.46 15.11 -4.33
N THR A 120 -3.58 13.84 -4.66
CA THR A 120 -3.61 13.38 -6.05
C THR A 120 -5.01 12.94 -6.47
N SER A 121 -5.30 13.06 -7.74
CA SER A 121 -6.54 12.54 -8.35
C SER A 121 -6.20 11.77 -9.60
N LEU A 122 -6.93 10.71 -9.87
CA LEU A 122 -6.81 9.94 -11.10
C LEU A 122 -8.18 9.76 -11.73
N PHE A 123 -8.35 10.27 -12.92
CA PHE A 123 -9.57 10.11 -13.69
C PHE A 123 -9.24 9.70 -15.12
N LYS A 124 -9.67 8.54 -15.52
CA LYS A 124 -9.31 7.92 -16.81
C LYS A 124 -7.78 7.88 -16.97
N GLU A 125 -7.25 8.61 -17.93
CA GLU A 125 -5.81 8.69 -18.23
C GLU A 125 -5.12 9.92 -17.62
N GLN A 126 -5.82 10.72 -16.82
CA GLN A 126 -5.25 11.93 -16.23
C GLN A 126 -4.95 11.73 -14.76
N PHE A 127 -3.67 11.80 -14.39
CA PHE A 127 -3.22 11.86 -13.02
C PHE A 127 -2.87 13.32 -12.69
N LYS A 128 -3.54 13.87 -11.70
CA LYS A 128 -3.39 15.26 -11.27
C LYS A 128 -2.84 15.33 -9.86
N ILE A 129 -1.99 16.31 -9.61
CA ILE A 129 -1.43 16.59 -8.28
C ILE A 129 -1.78 18.03 -7.94
N ASN A 130 -2.37 18.25 -6.79
CA ASN A 130 -2.62 19.58 -6.25
C ASN A 130 -1.32 20.24 -5.80
N THR A 131 -1.32 21.58 -5.70
CA THR A 131 -0.16 22.31 -5.18
C THR A 131 0.25 21.81 -3.80
N PHE A 132 1.55 21.82 -3.54
CA PHE A 132 2.13 21.45 -2.23
C PHE A 132 2.09 22.62 -1.22
N ASN A 133 1.90 23.84 -1.69
CA ASN A 133 1.80 25.02 -0.84
C ASN A 133 0.36 25.22 -0.37
N VAL A 134 0.16 25.30 0.95
CA VAL A 134 -1.17 25.38 1.57
C VAL A 134 -1.86 26.69 1.22
N GLU A 135 -1.15 27.81 1.28
CA GLU A 135 -1.69 29.15 0.97
C GLU A 135 -2.16 29.19 -0.48
N SER A 136 -1.31 28.78 -1.42
CA SER A 136 -1.66 28.70 -2.84
C SER A 136 -2.84 27.75 -3.11
N TYR A 137 -2.99 26.68 -2.32
CA TYR A 137 -4.16 25.81 -2.39
C TYR A 137 -5.42 26.56 -1.99
N CYS A 138 -5.39 27.22 -0.84
CA CYS A 138 -6.52 27.98 -0.30
C CYS A 138 -6.95 29.10 -1.25
N ASP A 139 -5.99 29.89 -1.76
CA ASP A 139 -6.25 30.99 -2.69
C ASP A 139 -6.93 30.52 -3.98
N ARG A 140 -6.46 29.40 -4.54
CA ARG A 140 -7.08 28.83 -5.76
C ARG A 140 -8.51 28.37 -5.50
N ILE A 141 -8.74 27.66 -4.39
CA ILE A 141 -10.10 27.21 -4.03
C ILE A 141 -11.02 28.41 -3.73
N ALA A 142 -10.55 29.39 -2.99
CA ALA A 142 -11.31 30.63 -2.71
C ALA A 142 -11.68 31.39 -4.00
N SER A 143 -10.82 31.32 -5.02
CA SER A 143 -11.06 31.89 -6.36
C SER A 143 -11.86 30.98 -7.29
N ASN A 144 -12.45 29.91 -6.76
CA ASN A 144 -13.22 28.89 -7.52
C ASN A 144 -12.41 28.21 -8.64
N ASN A 145 -11.11 28.06 -8.44
CA ASN A 145 -10.19 27.40 -9.37
C ASN A 145 -9.73 26.04 -8.81
N LEU A 146 -9.42 25.10 -9.72
CA LEU A 146 -8.77 23.85 -9.32
C LEU A 146 -7.36 24.12 -8.79
N ALA A 147 -7.03 23.53 -7.66
CA ALA A 147 -5.69 23.64 -7.06
C ALA A 147 -4.63 22.77 -7.74
N THR A 148 -4.92 22.22 -8.91
CA THR A 148 -4.01 21.35 -9.67
C THR A 148 -2.74 22.09 -10.09
N SER A 149 -1.59 21.56 -9.69
CA SER A 149 -0.26 22.07 -10.05
C SER A 149 0.38 21.29 -11.19
N LEU A 150 0.13 19.97 -11.24
CA LEU A 150 0.69 19.08 -12.25
C LEU A 150 -0.38 18.15 -12.80
N THR A 151 -0.36 17.92 -14.10
CA THR A 151 -1.18 16.90 -14.76
C THR A 151 -0.29 16.01 -15.62
N ILE A 152 -0.32 14.70 -15.33
CA ILE A 152 0.32 13.67 -16.14
C ILE A 152 -0.78 12.99 -16.97
N ARG A 153 -0.54 12.83 -18.27
CA ARG A 153 -1.43 12.06 -19.15
C ARG A 153 -0.80 10.71 -19.44
N PHE A 154 -1.49 9.66 -19.04
CA PHE A 154 -1.08 8.29 -19.37
C PHE A 154 -1.56 7.90 -20.76
N THR A 155 -0.73 7.19 -21.50
CA THR A 155 -1.21 6.35 -22.60
C THR A 155 -2.03 5.18 -22.01
N LYS A 156 -2.85 4.54 -22.84
CA LYS A 156 -3.63 3.36 -22.39
C LYS A 156 -2.73 2.28 -21.78
N ARG A 157 -1.56 2.03 -22.39
CA ARG A 157 -0.59 1.06 -21.86
C ARG A 157 -0.01 1.48 -20.50
N GLN A 158 0.38 2.73 -20.33
CA GLN A 158 0.87 3.26 -19.04
C GLN A 158 -0.21 3.16 -17.96
N ARG A 159 -1.47 3.45 -18.32
CA ARG A 159 -2.59 3.32 -17.38
C ARG A 159 -2.81 1.87 -16.94
N MET A 160 -2.66 0.91 -17.85
CA MET A 160 -2.70 -0.53 -17.53
C MET A 160 -1.56 -0.93 -16.59
N ILE A 161 -0.33 -0.48 -16.87
CA ILE A 161 0.84 -0.76 -16.02
C ILE A 161 0.65 -0.16 -14.61
N TYR A 162 0.17 1.06 -14.52
CA TYR A 162 -0.16 1.72 -13.25
C TYR A 162 -1.19 0.92 -12.45
N TRP A 163 -2.26 0.47 -13.10
CA TRP A 163 -3.30 -0.33 -12.47
C TRP A 163 -2.76 -1.69 -12.00
N LEU A 164 -1.98 -2.37 -12.84
CA LEU A 164 -1.35 -3.65 -12.50
C LEU A 164 -0.37 -3.51 -11.33
N PHE A 165 0.45 -2.45 -11.31
CA PHE A 165 1.35 -2.18 -10.21
C PHE A 165 0.62 -2.07 -8.87
N TRP A 166 -0.40 -1.22 -8.81
CA TRP A 166 -1.16 -1.03 -7.58
C TRP A 166 -2.02 -2.24 -7.20
N THR A 167 -2.48 -3.01 -8.17
CA THR A 167 -3.21 -4.25 -7.90
C THR A 167 -2.26 -5.34 -7.41
N ALA A 168 -1.09 -5.49 -8.01
CA ALA A 168 -0.05 -6.41 -7.54
C ALA A 168 0.43 -6.07 -6.12
N TYR A 169 0.39 -4.81 -5.73
CA TYR A 169 0.69 -4.35 -4.37
C TYR A 169 -0.23 -4.98 -3.31
N SER A 170 -1.48 -5.29 -3.66
CA SER A 170 -2.40 -6.09 -2.83
C SER A 170 -2.13 -7.60 -2.88
N THR A 171 -1.00 -8.01 -3.43
CA THR A 171 -0.55 -9.39 -3.59
C THR A 171 -1.37 -10.27 -4.53
N LYS A 172 -2.52 -9.79 -5.02
CA LYS A 172 -3.44 -10.55 -5.88
C LYS A 172 -3.92 -9.71 -7.06
N VAL A 173 -3.85 -10.28 -8.26
CA VAL A 173 -4.37 -9.69 -9.49
C VAL A 173 -5.46 -10.60 -10.05
N ASN A 174 -6.71 -10.15 -10.01
CA ASN A 174 -7.83 -10.85 -10.64
C ASN A 174 -7.89 -10.48 -12.13
N ILE A 175 -7.85 -11.48 -12.99
CA ILE A 175 -7.90 -11.31 -14.45
C ILE A 175 -9.20 -10.63 -14.88
N LYS A 176 -10.34 -11.04 -14.31
CA LYS A 176 -11.66 -10.49 -14.65
C LYS A 176 -11.79 -9.01 -14.31
N ASP A 177 -11.19 -8.55 -13.20
CA ASP A 177 -11.23 -7.14 -12.81
C ASP A 177 -10.46 -6.27 -13.80
N PHE A 178 -9.30 -6.74 -14.29
CA PHE A 178 -8.56 -6.07 -15.33
C PHE A 178 -9.35 -6.00 -16.64
N GLU A 179 -9.91 -7.11 -17.06
CA GLU A 179 -10.69 -7.20 -18.29
C GLU A 179 -11.94 -6.31 -18.24
N LYS A 180 -12.63 -6.30 -17.10
CA LYS A 180 -13.78 -5.42 -16.84
C LYS A 180 -13.39 -3.93 -16.90
N PHE A 181 -12.24 -3.57 -16.34
CA PHE A 181 -11.80 -2.17 -16.27
C PHE A 181 -11.30 -1.63 -17.62
N PHE A 182 -10.54 -2.44 -18.37
CA PHE A 182 -9.88 -2.00 -19.60
C PHE A 182 -10.57 -2.46 -20.89
N GLY A 183 -11.51 -3.39 -20.82
CA GLY A 183 -12.20 -3.94 -21.97
C GLY A 183 -11.32 -4.80 -22.88
N VAL A 184 -10.18 -5.31 -22.37
CA VAL A 184 -9.24 -6.14 -23.13
C VAL A 184 -8.70 -7.28 -22.26
N PRO A 185 -8.48 -8.49 -22.84
CA PRO A 185 -7.95 -9.61 -22.08
C PRO A 185 -6.53 -9.35 -21.54
N LEU A 186 -6.33 -9.58 -20.23
CA LEU A 186 -5.02 -9.40 -19.58
C LEU A 186 -3.94 -10.27 -20.24
N LYS A 187 -4.25 -11.54 -20.52
CA LYS A 187 -3.30 -12.48 -21.16
C LYS A 187 -2.91 -12.06 -22.57
N LYS A 188 -3.78 -11.38 -23.31
CA LYS A 188 -3.46 -10.84 -24.64
C LYS A 188 -2.46 -9.68 -24.56
N MET A 189 -2.56 -8.87 -23.52
CA MET A 189 -1.71 -7.69 -23.35
C MET A 189 -0.36 -8.01 -22.69
N TYR A 190 -0.33 -8.94 -21.74
CA TYR A 190 0.82 -9.22 -20.87
C TYR A 190 1.10 -10.71 -20.69
N GLY A 191 0.72 -11.55 -21.67
CA GLY A 191 0.86 -13.01 -21.58
C GLY A 191 2.30 -13.48 -21.37
N PHE A 192 3.26 -12.86 -22.03
CA PHE A 192 4.69 -13.17 -21.89
C PHE A 192 5.20 -12.82 -20.48
N GLU A 193 4.91 -11.63 -19.99
CA GLU A 193 5.32 -11.18 -18.67
C GLU A 193 4.71 -12.04 -17.55
N LEU A 194 3.45 -12.43 -17.70
CA LEU A 194 2.78 -13.33 -16.78
C LEU A 194 3.38 -14.74 -16.79
N TRP A 195 3.63 -15.28 -17.99
CA TRP A 195 4.31 -16.57 -18.13
C TRP A 195 5.69 -16.55 -17.49
N LEU A 196 6.49 -15.52 -17.77
CA LEU A 196 7.84 -15.37 -17.19
C LEU A 196 7.77 -15.26 -15.66
N SER A 197 6.85 -14.46 -15.14
CA SER A 197 6.66 -14.29 -13.69
C SER A 197 6.30 -15.61 -13.01
N LYS A 198 5.45 -16.43 -13.62
CA LYS A 198 5.14 -17.79 -13.14
C LYS A 198 6.37 -18.70 -13.20
N ARG A 199 7.10 -18.69 -14.33
CA ARG A 199 8.30 -19.53 -14.53
C ARG A 199 9.40 -19.21 -13.52
N LEU A 200 9.54 -17.93 -13.16
CA LEU A 200 10.49 -17.47 -12.15
C LEU A 200 9.99 -17.68 -10.71
N GLY A 201 8.76 -18.12 -10.52
CA GLY A 201 8.18 -18.36 -9.20
C GLY A 201 7.80 -17.09 -8.44
N PHE A 202 7.60 -15.97 -9.13
CA PHE A 202 7.15 -14.71 -8.51
C PHE A 202 5.66 -14.72 -8.24
N VAL A 203 4.88 -15.43 -9.06
CA VAL A 203 3.43 -15.55 -8.91
C VAL A 203 2.96 -17.00 -9.06
N LYS A 204 1.84 -17.31 -8.41
CA LYS A 204 1.04 -18.52 -8.63
C LYS A 204 -0.26 -18.12 -9.33
N GLU A 205 -0.81 -18.99 -10.16
CA GLU A 205 -2.11 -18.79 -10.82
C GLU A 205 -3.08 -19.86 -10.36
N TYR A 206 -4.25 -19.44 -9.91
CA TYR A 206 -5.39 -20.30 -9.58
C TYR A 206 -6.70 -19.53 -9.80
N ASP A 207 -7.71 -20.18 -10.33
CA ASP A 207 -9.07 -19.64 -10.52
C ASP A 207 -9.15 -18.23 -11.14
N GLY A 208 -8.23 -17.93 -12.06
CA GLY A 208 -8.17 -16.61 -12.70
C GLY A 208 -7.55 -15.50 -11.83
N ILE A 209 -6.85 -15.88 -10.76
CA ILE A 209 -6.11 -14.97 -9.89
C ILE A 209 -4.61 -15.26 -10.02
N TYR A 210 -3.82 -14.20 -10.19
CA TYR A 210 -2.38 -14.23 -9.98
C TYR A 210 -2.08 -13.75 -8.56
N GLU A 211 -1.52 -14.62 -7.72
CA GLU A 211 -1.11 -14.29 -6.36
C GLU A 211 0.41 -14.26 -6.26
N MET A 212 0.95 -13.20 -5.66
CA MET A 212 2.39 -13.05 -5.44
C MET A 212 2.87 -14.06 -4.40
N THR A 213 4.02 -14.65 -4.66
CA THR A 213 4.73 -15.47 -3.67
C THR A 213 5.59 -14.58 -2.77
N LEU A 214 6.23 -15.15 -1.73
CA LEU A 214 7.23 -14.41 -0.94
C LEU A 214 8.44 -13.98 -1.77
N LYS A 215 8.72 -14.65 -2.90
CA LYS A 215 9.77 -14.27 -3.83
C LYS A 215 9.35 -13.12 -4.75
N GLY A 216 8.07 -13.01 -5.08
CA GLY A 216 7.48 -11.94 -5.89
C GLY A 216 7.32 -10.68 -5.09
#